data_cd3ceea41828e3a729f337f30f9a8d9f
#
_entry.id   cd3ceea41828e3a729f337f30f9a8d9f
#
_cell.length_a   1.000
_cell.length_b   1.000
_cell.length_c   1.000
_cell.angle_alpha   90.00
_cell.angle_beta   90.00
_cell.angle_gamma   90.00
#
_symmetry.space_group_name_H-M   'P 1'
#
loop_
_entity.id
_entity.type
_entity.pdbx_description
1 polymer ?
#
loop_
_entity_poly.entity_id
_entity_poly.type
_entity_poly.pdbx_seq_one_letter_code
_entity_poly.pdbx_strand_id
1 'polypeptide(L)' 'MSTVMASDLTSKQRQILQYLRENAATKTYFKSRLIGKELGMTAKEVGSNITAIQEGDYDIEVEKWGYSSSTTWKVNA' A
#
# COMPACT_ATOMS: atom_id res chain seq x y z
N MET A 1 -25.46 1.10 -0.11
CA MET A 1 -24.92 0.93 -0.38
C MET A 1 -23.86 0.89 -0.11
N SER A 2 -23.46 0.64 0.23
CA SER A 2 -22.51 0.79 0.56
C SER A 2 -21.49 0.33 0.15
N THR A 3 -21.16 -0.27 0.01
CA THR A 3 -20.42 -0.80 -0.54
C THR A 3 -19.47 -0.27 -1.12
N VAL A 4 -19.45 0.49 -1.06
CA VAL A 4 -18.77 1.22 -1.68
C VAL A 4 -17.43 1.28 -1.54
N MET A 5 -16.78 0.90 -0.56
CA MET A 5 -15.43 1.01 -0.39
C MET A 5 -14.63 0.39 -1.45
N ALA A 6 -14.91 -0.82 -1.80
CA ALA A 6 -14.13 -1.50 -2.80
C ALA A 6 -14.22 -0.82 -4.13
N SER A 7 -15.34 -0.21 -4.44
CA SER A 7 -15.47 0.43 -5.72
C SER A 7 -14.79 1.79 -5.77
N ASP A 8 -14.37 2.32 -4.62
CA ASP A 8 -13.66 3.59 -4.59
C ASP A 8 -12.18 3.43 -4.85
N LEU A 9 -11.67 2.21 -4.87
CA LEU A 9 -10.26 1.98 -5.12
C LEU A 9 -9.96 1.92 -6.60
N THR A 10 -8.89 2.57 -7.02
CA THR A 10 -8.43 2.42 -8.39
C THR A 10 -7.80 1.04 -8.54
N SER A 11 -7.58 0.64 -9.79
CA SER A 11 -6.93 -0.63 -10.07
C SER A 11 -5.57 -0.72 -9.39
N LYS A 12 -4.79 0.36 -9.46
CA LYS A 12 -3.47 0.37 -8.83
C LYS A 12 -3.56 0.25 -7.33
N GLN A 13 -4.51 0.94 -6.73
CA GLN A 13 -4.68 0.88 -5.29
C GLN A 13 -5.08 -0.52 -4.84
N ARG A 14 -5.94 -1.19 -5.59
CA ARG A 14 -6.32 -2.55 -5.27
C ARG A 14 -5.14 -3.51 -5.37
N GLN A 15 -4.30 -3.32 -6.39
CA GLN A 15 -3.11 -4.16 -6.53
C GLN A 15 -2.17 -4.00 -5.36
N ILE A 16 -1.96 -2.76 -4.92
CA ILE A 16 -1.08 -2.51 -3.79
C ILE A 16 -1.68 -3.08 -2.51
N LEU A 17 -2.95 -2.86 -2.28
CA LEU A 17 -3.62 -3.35 -1.08
C LEU A 17 -3.53 -4.88 -1.01
N GLN A 18 -3.80 -5.55 -2.12
CA GLN A 18 -3.73 -7.00 -2.16
C GLN A 18 -2.30 -7.49 -1.91
N TYR A 19 -1.32 -6.84 -2.53
CA TYR A 19 0.08 -7.18 -2.34
C TYR A 19 0.47 -7.07 -0.86
N LEU A 20 0.06 -5.98 -0.21
CA LEU A 20 0.38 -5.78 1.20
C LEU A 20 -0.29 -6.84 2.07
N ARG A 21 -1.54 -7.16 1.80
CA ARG A 21 -2.24 -8.18 2.57
C ARG A 21 -1.57 -9.55 2.44
N GLU A 22 -1.18 -9.90 1.24
CA GLU A 22 -0.58 -11.21 0.98
C GLU A 22 0.79 -11.35 1.62
N ASN A 23 1.51 -10.25 1.76
CA ASN A 23 2.86 -10.29 2.26
C ASN A 23 3.00 -9.87 3.71
N ALA A 24 1.98 -9.28 4.30
CA ALA A 24 2.06 -8.80 5.68
C ALA A 24 2.18 -9.94 6.69
N ALA A 25 1.84 -11.15 6.31
CA ALA A 25 1.98 -12.30 7.19
C ALA A 25 3.45 -12.64 7.44
N THR A 26 4.33 -12.31 6.49
CA THR A 26 5.74 -12.64 6.60
C THR A 26 6.65 -11.43 6.63
N LYS A 27 6.14 -10.25 6.31
CA LYS A 27 6.94 -9.01 6.30
C LYS A 27 6.17 -7.92 6.98
N THR A 28 6.91 -7.07 7.68
CA THR A 28 6.32 -5.90 8.34
C THR A 28 6.69 -4.62 7.59
N TYR A 29 7.88 -4.56 7.00
CA TYR A 29 8.37 -3.35 6.37
C TYR A 29 8.43 -3.52 4.86
N PHE A 30 7.92 -2.51 4.14
CA PHE A 30 7.84 -2.54 2.70
C PHE A 30 8.39 -1.24 2.13
N LYS A 31 9.32 -1.32 1.20
CA LYS A 31 9.84 -0.12 0.54
C LYS A 31 9.03 0.16 -0.71
N SER A 32 8.66 1.44 -0.89
CA SER A 32 7.89 1.85 -2.07
C SER A 32 8.55 1.38 -3.35
N ARG A 33 9.87 1.52 -3.43
CA ARG A 33 10.60 1.13 -4.63
C ARG A 33 10.44 -0.35 -4.93
N LEU A 34 10.48 -1.19 -3.90
CA LEU A 34 10.35 -2.63 -4.10
C LEU A 34 8.93 -3.03 -4.46
N ILE A 35 7.95 -2.40 -3.84
CA ILE A 35 6.55 -2.64 -4.20
C ILE A 35 6.35 -2.27 -5.66
N GLY A 36 6.88 -1.12 -6.08
CA GLY A 36 6.75 -0.69 -7.45
C GLY A 36 7.39 -1.65 -8.43
N LYS A 37 8.55 -2.18 -8.07
CA LYS A 37 9.24 -3.14 -8.92
C LYS A 37 8.39 -4.39 -9.13
N GLU A 38 7.73 -4.85 -8.07
CA GLU A 38 6.89 -6.05 -8.16
C GLU A 38 5.62 -5.79 -8.95
N LEU A 39 5.08 -4.60 -8.87
CA LEU A 39 3.77 -4.31 -9.47
C LEU A 39 3.85 -3.47 -10.76
N GLY A 40 5.06 -3.16 -11.21
CA GLY A 40 5.22 -2.37 -12.42
C GLY A 40 4.86 -0.90 -12.24
N MET A 41 5.15 -0.34 -11.08
CA MET A 41 4.87 1.05 -10.77
C MET A 41 6.13 1.77 -10.32
N THR A 42 6.12 3.11 -10.41
CA THR A 42 7.21 3.89 -9.85
C THR A 42 7.04 3.98 -8.33
N ALA A 43 8.13 4.26 -7.64
CA ALA A 43 8.06 4.46 -6.19
C ALA A 43 7.11 5.59 -5.83
N LYS A 44 7.08 6.63 -6.65
CA LYS A 44 6.19 7.77 -6.42
C LYS A 44 4.73 7.36 -6.54
N GLU A 45 4.41 6.55 -7.53
CA GLU A 45 3.04 6.05 -7.68
C GLU A 45 2.63 5.21 -6.48
N VAL A 46 3.53 4.36 -6.05
CA VAL A 46 3.25 3.51 -4.88
C VAL A 46 2.98 4.38 -3.66
N GLY A 47 3.84 5.36 -3.41
CA GLY A 47 3.68 6.23 -2.24
C GLY A 47 2.36 6.97 -2.25
N SER A 48 2.00 7.56 -3.40
CA SER A 48 0.74 8.28 -3.51
C SER A 48 -0.46 7.38 -3.29
N ASN A 49 -0.41 6.18 -3.84
CA ASN A 49 -1.53 5.25 -3.70
C ASN A 49 -1.63 4.67 -2.30
N ILE A 50 -0.49 4.46 -1.62
CA ILE A 50 -0.53 4.00 -0.24
C ILE A 50 -1.13 5.08 0.66
N THR A 51 -0.82 6.35 0.41
CA THR A 51 -1.40 7.44 1.17
C THR A 51 -2.93 7.40 1.04
N ALA A 52 -3.43 7.15 -0.16
CA ALA A 52 -4.87 7.06 -0.37
C ALA A 52 -5.46 5.86 0.38
N ILE A 53 -4.73 4.74 0.42
CA ILE A 53 -5.17 3.57 1.16
C ILE A 53 -5.21 3.86 2.67
N GLN A 54 -4.23 4.61 3.18
CA GLN A 54 -4.21 4.97 4.59
C GLN A 54 -5.45 5.77 5.00
N GLU A 55 -5.96 6.57 4.09
CA GLU A 55 -7.12 7.41 4.38
C GLU A 55 -8.42 6.62 4.37
N GLY A 56 -8.40 5.40 3.86
CA GLY A 56 -9.57 4.57 3.85
C GLY A 56 -9.62 3.67 5.07
N ASP A 57 -10.71 2.93 5.21
CA ASP A 57 -10.91 2.05 6.34
C ASP A 57 -10.82 0.61 5.85
N TYR A 58 -9.60 0.14 5.70
CA TYR A 58 -9.36 -1.22 5.23
C TYR A 58 -8.81 -2.05 6.39
N ASP A 59 -8.73 -3.35 6.21
CA ASP A 59 -8.36 -4.23 7.31
C ASP A 59 -6.85 -4.39 7.48
N ILE A 60 -6.09 -3.43 7.02
CA ILE A 60 -4.66 -3.36 7.32
C ILE A 60 -4.34 -1.95 7.79
N GLU A 61 -3.28 -1.83 8.56
CA GLU A 61 -2.77 -0.55 9.00
C GLU A 61 -1.45 -0.30 8.35
N VAL A 62 -1.27 0.88 7.76
CA VAL A 62 -0.05 1.25 7.06
C VAL A 62 0.47 2.55 7.65
N GLU A 63 1.75 2.56 7.98
CA GLU A 63 2.36 3.70 8.63
C GLU A 63 3.66 4.04 7.93
N LYS A 64 3.88 5.32 7.66
CA LYS A 64 5.14 5.75 7.05
C LYS A 64 6.24 5.59 8.08
N TRP A 65 7.28 4.83 7.73
CA TRP A 65 8.31 4.48 8.69
C TRP A 65 9.63 5.20 8.46
N GLY A 66 10.07 5.35 7.22
CA GLY A 66 11.35 5.96 6.92
C GLY A 66 11.28 7.01 5.86
N TYR A 67 12.26 7.89 5.84
CA TYR A 67 12.28 9.03 4.95
C TYR A 67 13.54 9.13 4.10
N SER A 68 14.27 8.05 3.95
CA SER A 68 15.47 8.10 3.14
C SER A 68 15.10 8.13 1.66
N SER A 69 16.01 7.69 0.78
CA SER A 69 15.81 7.82 -0.66
C SER A 69 14.53 7.14 -1.15
N SER A 70 14.01 6.16 -0.44
CA SER A 70 12.71 5.63 -0.76
C SER A 70 11.95 5.42 0.54
N THR A 71 10.66 5.73 0.49
CA THR A 71 9.82 5.62 1.67
C THR A 71 9.63 4.16 2.05
N THR A 72 9.75 3.88 3.34
CA THR A 72 9.48 2.56 3.88
C THR A 72 8.15 2.63 4.62
N TRP A 73 7.34 1.61 4.46
CA TRP A 73 6.02 1.53 5.10
C TRP A 73 6.01 0.37 6.06
N LYS A 74 5.44 0.58 7.23
CA LYS A 74 5.21 -0.48 8.20
C LYS A 74 3.77 -0.91 8.07
N VAL A 75 3.54 -2.19 7.86
CA VAL A 75 2.21 -2.70 7.60
C VAL A 75 1.84 -3.75 8.65
N ASN A 76 0.65 -3.58 9.22
CA ASN A 76 0.07 -4.56 10.15
C ASN A 76 -1.27 -5.00 9.60
N ALA A 77 -1.44 -6.27 9.47
CA ALA A 77 -2.69 -6.84 8.94
C ALA A 77 -3.53 -7.43 10.05
#